data_fc8d0fa3e55e7722e0a79b9cdefe3c95
#
_entry.id   fc8d0fa3e55e7722e0a79b9cdefe3c95
#
_cell.length_a   1.000
_cell.length_b   1.000
_cell.length_c   1.000
_cell.angle_alpha   90.00
_cell.angle_beta   90.00
_cell.angle_gamma   90.00
#
_symmetry.space_group_name_H-M   'P 1'
#
loop_
_entity.id
_entity.type
_entity.pdbx_description
1 polymer ?
#
loop_
_entity_poly.entity_id
_entity_poly.type
_entity_poly.pdbx_seq_one_letter_code
_entity_poly.pdbx_strand_id
1 'polypeptide(L)'
;MSRAAGALLVVGDVVTDVVARHRTPLAPATDTAAEIRTLPGGAGANAACWAARSGCADVRVLGRVGTDAADWHERALRHAGVRPLLVHDAEAATASVIALVDASAERTFLTDSGAALRLSPGDWSAGLLDGVARLHLSGYLFFAAPSRGTARLALRDAREAGVPVSVDPASAGFLAELGADRFLAAADGAEVLLPNADEARSLTGHDEPERAAAELSRRFPLVVVTLGQAGALVAENGSVTARVTAPTVGPVDSTGAGDAFTGAFLAARLAGADPAKAADAGCRAGAEAVTVVGGRPPTGPPGG
;
A
#
# COMPACT_ATOMS: atom_id res chain seq x y z
N MET A 1 20.23 -8.06 24.86
CA MET A 1 19.41 -9.09 24.20
C MET A 1 18.56 -8.34 23.17
N SER A 2 18.84 -8.50 21.89
CA SER A 2 17.99 -7.93 20.82
C SER A 2 16.59 -8.51 20.97
N ARG A 3 15.61 -7.65 21.23
CA ARG A 3 14.19 -8.03 21.18
C ARG A 3 13.95 -8.55 19.76
N ALA A 4 13.55 -9.82 19.61
CA ALA A 4 13.15 -10.32 18.32
C ALA A 4 12.15 -9.31 17.73
N ALA A 5 12.44 -8.79 16.54
CA ALA A 5 11.52 -7.87 15.87
C ALA A 5 10.21 -8.62 15.68
N GLY A 6 9.10 -8.11 16.26
CA GLY A 6 7.80 -8.75 16.12
C GLY A 6 7.30 -8.63 14.68
N ALA A 7 6.17 -9.32 14.38
CA ALA A 7 5.63 -9.37 13.04
C ALA A 7 5.10 -8.01 12.55
N LEU A 8 5.13 -7.78 11.25
CA LEU A 8 4.31 -6.82 10.54
C LEU A 8 3.02 -7.51 10.07
N LEU A 9 1.87 -7.06 10.53
CA LEU A 9 0.59 -7.44 9.96
C LEU A 9 0.11 -6.35 9.01
N VAL A 10 -0.12 -6.71 7.76
CA VAL A 10 -0.77 -5.84 6.76
C VAL A 10 -2.20 -6.32 6.57
N VAL A 11 -3.17 -5.41 6.68
CA VAL A 11 -4.55 -5.67 6.29
C VAL A 11 -4.84 -4.82 5.06
N GLY A 12 -5.21 -5.47 3.96
CA GLY A 12 -5.39 -4.74 2.71
C GLY A 12 -5.80 -5.61 1.54
N ASP A 13 -5.83 -4.97 0.40
CA ASP A 13 -6.24 -5.53 -0.86
C ASP A 13 -5.20 -6.48 -1.45
N VAL A 14 -5.73 -7.51 -2.09
CA VAL A 14 -5.00 -8.47 -2.93
C VAL A 14 -5.71 -8.50 -4.28
N VAL A 15 -4.99 -8.14 -5.34
CA VAL A 15 -5.57 -7.82 -6.65
C VAL A 15 -4.84 -8.58 -7.75
N THR A 16 -5.56 -8.97 -8.78
CA THR A 16 -4.99 -9.47 -10.04
C THR A 16 -4.81 -8.30 -11.00
N ASP A 17 -3.58 -7.94 -11.32
CA ASP A 17 -3.26 -6.91 -12.31
C ASP A 17 -3.13 -7.54 -13.70
N VAL A 18 -3.89 -7.01 -14.66
CA VAL A 18 -3.80 -7.36 -16.08
C VAL A 18 -3.25 -6.16 -16.84
N VAL A 19 -1.97 -6.21 -17.19
CA VAL A 19 -1.31 -5.14 -17.92
C VAL A 19 -1.39 -5.44 -19.41
N ALA A 20 -2.10 -4.61 -20.18
CA ALA A 20 -2.24 -4.71 -21.63
C ALA A 20 -1.53 -3.54 -22.32
N ARG A 21 -0.37 -3.83 -22.92
CA ARG A 21 0.41 -2.83 -23.69
C ARG A 21 0.04 -2.90 -25.15
N HIS A 22 -0.44 -1.80 -25.70
CA HIS A 22 -0.78 -1.67 -27.12
C HIS A 22 0.03 -0.55 -27.79
N ARG A 23 0.41 -0.77 -29.05
CA ARG A 23 1.24 0.18 -29.81
C ARG A 23 0.42 1.08 -30.73
N THR A 24 -0.80 0.67 -31.03
CA THR A 24 -1.75 1.41 -31.87
C THR A 24 -2.94 1.81 -31.01
N PRO A 25 -3.66 2.91 -31.33
CA PRO A 25 -4.91 3.25 -30.64
C PRO A 25 -5.88 2.08 -30.60
N LEU A 26 -6.67 1.99 -29.53
CA LEU A 26 -7.72 0.98 -29.42
C LEU A 26 -8.71 1.14 -30.57
N ALA A 27 -8.94 0.06 -31.32
CA ALA A 27 -9.80 0.06 -32.50
C ALA A 27 -11.24 -0.32 -32.09
N PRO A 28 -12.23 0.58 -32.21
CA PRO A 28 -13.62 0.27 -31.91
C PRO A 28 -14.15 -0.86 -32.81
N ALA A 29 -14.91 -1.78 -32.24
CA ALA A 29 -15.58 -2.89 -32.93
C ALA A 29 -14.69 -3.87 -33.70
N THR A 30 -13.38 -3.89 -33.41
CA THR A 30 -12.42 -4.87 -33.95
C THR A 30 -11.27 -5.12 -32.98
N ASP A 31 -10.34 -6.01 -33.32
CA ASP A 31 -9.24 -6.40 -32.46
C ASP A 31 -8.12 -5.35 -32.47
N THR A 32 -7.53 -5.12 -31.29
CA THR A 32 -6.25 -4.40 -31.15
C THR A 32 -5.21 -5.35 -30.58
N ALA A 33 -4.12 -5.56 -31.30
CA ALA A 33 -3.02 -6.38 -30.82
C ALA A 33 -2.33 -5.73 -29.61
N ALA A 34 -2.15 -6.50 -28.54
CA ALA A 34 -1.51 -6.06 -27.31
C ALA A 34 -0.64 -7.18 -26.71
N GLU A 35 0.40 -6.77 -25.98
CA GLU A 35 1.11 -7.67 -25.06
C GLU A 35 0.37 -7.67 -23.72
N ILE A 36 -0.13 -8.82 -23.29
CA ILE A 36 -0.91 -8.96 -22.07
C ILE A 36 -0.12 -9.78 -21.04
N ARG A 37 -0.01 -9.25 -19.84
CA ARG A 37 0.59 -9.95 -18.68
C ARG A 37 -0.38 -9.91 -17.51
N THR A 38 -0.51 -11.04 -16.83
CA THR A 38 -1.25 -11.13 -15.56
C THR A 38 -0.24 -11.22 -14.42
N LEU A 39 -0.34 -10.30 -13.47
CA LEU A 39 0.61 -10.12 -12.37
C LEU A 39 -0.15 -10.11 -11.03
N PRO A 40 0.48 -10.60 -9.94
CA PRO A 40 -0.10 -10.42 -8.62
C PRO A 40 0.15 -8.99 -8.14
N GLY A 41 -0.90 -8.32 -7.68
CA GLY A 41 -0.91 -6.93 -7.24
C GLY A 41 -1.70 -6.73 -5.95
N GLY A 42 -2.20 -5.51 -5.79
CA GLY A 42 -2.89 -4.99 -4.61
C GLY A 42 -1.95 -4.23 -3.68
N ALA A 43 -2.32 -3.01 -3.29
CA ALA A 43 -1.46 -2.11 -2.51
C ALA A 43 -1.01 -2.74 -1.18
N GLY A 44 -1.95 -3.36 -0.44
CA GLY A 44 -1.61 -4.05 0.80
C GLY A 44 -0.65 -5.22 0.58
N ALA A 45 -0.92 -6.07 -0.41
CA ALA A 45 -0.07 -7.21 -0.73
C ALA A 45 1.32 -6.79 -1.26
N ASN A 46 1.39 -5.73 -2.06
CA ASN A 46 2.65 -5.18 -2.55
C ASN A 46 3.50 -4.64 -1.41
N ALA A 47 2.93 -3.79 -0.53
CA ALA A 47 3.62 -3.24 0.63
C ALA A 47 4.19 -4.36 1.54
N ALA A 48 3.43 -5.43 1.75
CA ALA A 48 3.90 -6.60 2.51
C ALA A 48 5.09 -7.29 1.84
N CYS A 49 5.05 -7.51 0.52
CA CYS A 49 6.15 -8.12 -0.23
C CYS A 49 7.41 -7.24 -0.18
N TRP A 50 7.27 -5.92 -0.29
CA TRP A 50 8.38 -4.99 -0.17
C TRP A 50 8.94 -4.92 1.25
N ALA A 51 8.10 -5.04 2.28
CA ALA A 51 8.57 -5.13 3.66
C ALA A 51 9.42 -6.39 3.89
N ALA A 52 8.98 -7.55 3.36
CA ALA A 52 9.75 -8.79 3.43
C ALA A 52 11.09 -8.66 2.70
N ARG A 53 11.10 -8.10 1.46
CA ARG A 53 12.33 -7.83 0.70
C ARG A 53 13.28 -6.89 1.45
N SER A 54 12.74 -5.94 2.21
CA SER A 54 13.49 -4.95 3.00
C SER A 54 13.97 -5.50 4.35
N GLY A 55 13.86 -6.81 4.58
CA GLY A 55 14.43 -7.50 5.73
C GLY A 55 13.49 -7.70 6.92
N CYS A 56 12.18 -7.43 6.79
CA CYS A 56 11.22 -7.80 7.81
C CYS A 56 11.02 -9.33 7.81
N ALA A 57 11.37 -10.01 8.91
CA ALA A 57 11.44 -11.47 8.97
C ALA A 57 10.08 -12.17 9.10
N ASP A 58 9.07 -11.53 9.70
CA ASP A 58 7.69 -12.06 9.82
C ASP A 58 6.73 -11.01 9.28
N VAL A 59 6.28 -11.19 8.05
CA VAL A 59 5.27 -10.36 7.39
C VAL A 59 4.03 -11.18 7.11
N ARG A 60 2.87 -10.68 7.52
CA ARG A 60 1.58 -11.33 7.38
C ARG A 60 0.63 -10.44 6.61
N VAL A 61 -0.19 -11.00 5.73
CA VAL A 61 -1.23 -10.28 4.99
C VAL A 61 -2.59 -10.88 5.27
N LEU A 62 -3.50 -10.06 5.83
CA LEU A 62 -4.92 -10.34 5.85
C LEU A 62 -5.58 -9.59 4.68
N GLY A 63 -6.26 -10.33 3.83
CA GLY A 63 -7.02 -9.80 2.70
C GLY A 63 -8.14 -10.77 2.34
N ARG A 64 -9.01 -10.36 1.40
CA ARG A 64 -10.08 -11.22 0.90
C ARG A 64 -9.96 -11.36 -0.60
N VAL A 65 -9.99 -12.60 -1.09
CA VAL A 65 -9.85 -12.98 -2.50
C VAL A 65 -10.96 -13.94 -2.89
N GLY A 66 -11.34 -13.96 -4.15
CA GLY A 66 -12.23 -14.98 -4.69
C GLY A 66 -11.55 -16.34 -4.75
N THR A 67 -12.33 -17.41 -4.74
CA THR A 67 -11.82 -18.79 -4.91
C THR A 67 -11.16 -19.03 -6.27
N ASP A 68 -11.45 -18.19 -7.26
CA ASP A 68 -10.91 -18.22 -8.63
C ASP A 68 -9.38 -18.06 -8.70
N ALA A 69 -8.78 -17.22 -7.81
CA ALA A 69 -7.35 -16.94 -7.84
C ALA A 69 -6.66 -17.09 -6.46
N ALA A 70 -7.35 -17.57 -5.42
CA ALA A 70 -6.82 -17.68 -4.06
C ALA A 70 -5.48 -18.42 -4.00
N ASP A 71 -5.40 -19.63 -4.54
CA ASP A 71 -4.19 -20.45 -4.55
C ASP A 71 -3.01 -19.78 -5.25
N TRP A 72 -3.28 -19.03 -6.31
CA TRP A 72 -2.24 -18.34 -7.06
C TRP A 72 -1.66 -17.17 -6.24
N HIS A 73 -2.52 -16.36 -5.63
CA HIS A 73 -2.09 -15.26 -4.78
C HIS A 73 -1.37 -15.74 -3.52
N GLU A 74 -1.85 -16.82 -2.89
CA GLU A 74 -1.18 -17.39 -1.73
C GLU A 74 0.23 -17.89 -2.06
N ARG A 75 0.39 -18.63 -3.19
CA ARG A 75 1.73 -19.05 -3.64
C ARG A 75 2.64 -17.86 -3.94
N ALA A 76 2.12 -16.81 -4.58
CA ALA A 76 2.90 -15.62 -4.90
C ALA A 76 3.37 -14.90 -3.62
N LEU A 77 2.51 -14.77 -2.61
CA LEU A 77 2.84 -14.17 -1.32
C LEU A 77 3.90 -14.99 -0.57
N ARG A 78 3.71 -16.32 -0.47
CA ARG A 78 4.70 -17.22 0.17
C ARG A 78 6.06 -17.16 -0.53
N HIS A 79 6.07 -17.10 -1.86
CA HIS A 79 7.32 -16.96 -2.63
C HIS A 79 8.05 -15.65 -2.32
N ALA A 80 7.31 -14.58 -2.04
CA ALA A 80 7.86 -13.29 -1.62
C ALA A 80 8.22 -13.22 -0.12
N GLY A 81 8.15 -14.32 0.62
CA GLY A 81 8.44 -14.35 2.07
C GLY A 81 7.32 -13.82 2.96
N VAL A 82 6.11 -13.71 2.44
CA VAL A 82 4.93 -13.21 3.17
C VAL A 82 4.01 -14.38 3.55
N ARG A 83 3.53 -14.39 4.78
CA ARG A 83 2.54 -15.35 5.26
C ARG A 83 1.12 -14.88 4.91
N PRO A 84 0.42 -15.54 3.98
CA PRO A 84 -0.95 -15.19 3.65
C PRO A 84 -1.91 -15.64 4.75
N LEU A 85 -2.85 -14.77 5.11
CA LEU A 85 -4.01 -15.00 5.96
C LEU A 85 -5.26 -14.62 5.14
N LEU A 86 -5.40 -15.20 3.94
CA LEU A 86 -6.44 -14.80 3.00
C LEU A 86 -7.77 -15.45 3.34
N VAL A 87 -8.82 -14.63 3.32
CA VAL A 87 -10.21 -15.08 3.40
C VAL A 87 -10.69 -15.39 1.98
N HIS A 88 -11.23 -16.58 1.77
CA HIS A 88 -11.73 -16.99 0.47
C HIS A 88 -13.21 -16.64 0.34
N ASP A 89 -13.55 -15.89 -0.72
CA ASP A 89 -14.93 -15.54 -1.06
C ASP A 89 -15.45 -16.49 -2.14
N ALA A 90 -16.54 -17.20 -1.85
CA ALA A 90 -17.16 -18.13 -2.81
C ALA A 90 -18.16 -17.44 -3.77
N GLU A 91 -18.52 -16.17 -3.49
CA GLU A 91 -19.57 -15.46 -4.22
C GLU A 91 -19.02 -14.34 -5.12
N ALA A 92 -17.84 -13.81 -4.78
CA ALA A 92 -17.20 -12.75 -5.55
C ALA A 92 -15.85 -13.19 -6.10
N ALA A 93 -15.53 -12.79 -7.32
CA ALA A 93 -14.22 -13.00 -7.91
C ALA A 93 -13.16 -12.18 -7.18
N THR A 94 -11.90 -12.58 -7.32
CA THR A 94 -10.76 -11.78 -6.88
C THR A 94 -10.77 -10.41 -7.57
N ALA A 95 -10.47 -9.36 -6.81
CA ALA A 95 -10.34 -8.01 -7.35
C ALA A 95 -9.38 -8.00 -8.55
N SER A 96 -9.72 -7.22 -9.56
CA SER A 96 -8.92 -7.14 -10.78
C SER A 96 -8.76 -5.70 -11.26
N VAL A 97 -7.55 -5.37 -11.71
CA VAL A 97 -7.25 -4.08 -12.34
C VAL A 97 -6.68 -4.36 -13.73
N ILE A 98 -7.31 -3.79 -14.76
CA ILE A 98 -6.79 -3.81 -16.12
C ILE A 98 -6.10 -2.47 -16.35
N ALA A 99 -4.78 -2.49 -16.56
CA ALA A 99 -3.99 -1.34 -16.94
C ALA A 99 -3.78 -1.37 -18.46
N LEU A 100 -4.46 -0.49 -19.18
CA LEU A 100 -4.23 -0.24 -20.59
C LEU A 100 -3.06 0.73 -20.71
N VAL A 101 -1.98 0.33 -21.38
CA VAL A 101 -0.77 1.11 -21.54
C VAL A 101 -0.55 1.37 -23.03
N ASP A 102 -0.60 2.62 -23.43
CA ASP A 102 -0.43 3.02 -24.83
C ASP A 102 1.05 3.18 -25.25
N ALA A 103 1.26 3.59 -26.50
CA ALA A 103 2.60 3.78 -27.07
C ALA A 103 3.39 4.93 -26.41
N SER A 104 2.70 5.89 -25.75
CA SER A 104 3.31 7.00 -25.00
C SER A 104 3.56 6.64 -23.52
N ALA A 105 3.26 5.39 -23.13
CA ALA A 105 3.30 4.90 -21.76
C ALA A 105 2.24 5.55 -20.84
N GLU A 106 1.23 6.23 -21.39
CA GLU A 106 0.05 6.65 -20.64
C GLU A 106 -0.79 5.44 -20.23
N ARG A 107 -1.43 5.55 -19.07
CA ARG A 107 -2.18 4.45 -18.48
C ARG A 107 -3.63 4.84 -18.23
N THR A 108 -4.50 3.92 -18.58
CA THR A 108 -5.92 3.94 -18.19
C THR A 108 -6.22 2.70 -17.37
N PHE A 109 -6.84 2.87 -16.22
CA PHE A 109 -7.17 1.76 -15.32
C PHE A 109 -8.67 1.48 -15.36
N LEU A 110 -9.02 0.19 -15.49
CA LEU A 110 -10.35 -0.33 -15.24
C LEU A 110 -10.27 -1.19 -13.99
N THR A 111 -11.05 -0.85 -12.97
CA THR A 111 -10.96 -1.50 -11.66
C THR A 111 -12.25 -2.20 -11.30
N ASP A 112 -12.17 -3.50 -11.01
CA ASP A 112 -13.19 -4.27 -10.33
C ASP A 112 -12.67 -4.64 -8.94
N SER A 113 -13.29 -4.11 -7.91
CA SER A 113 -12.86 -4.33 -6.52
C SER A 113 -13.22 -5.73 -5.98
N GLY A 114 -14.10 -6.48 -6.63
CA GLY A 114 -14.43 -7.86 -6.34
C GLY A 114 -14.53 -8.19 -4.85
N ALA A 115 -13.87 -9.26 -4.44
CA ALA A 115 -13.83 -9.73 -3.06
C ALA A 115 -13.08 -8.79 -2.10
N ALA A 116 -12.13 -7.95 -2.58
CA ALA A 116 -11.26 -7.17 -1.71
C ALA A 116 -12.02 -6.20 -0.78
N LEU A 117 -13.07 -5.53 -1.28
CA LEU A 117 -13.89 -4.62 -0.48
C LEU A 117 -14.93 -5.33 0.39
N ARG A 118 -15.05 -6.66 0.29
CA ARG A 118 -15.96 -7.49 1.08
C ARG A 118 -15.33 -8.01 2.37
N LEU A 119 -14.03 -7.72 2.63
CA LEU A 119 -13.42 -8.02 3.93
C LEU A 119 -14.28 -7.37 5.02
N SER A 120 -14.75 -8.18 5.98
CA SER A 120 -15.77 -7.77 6.95
C SER A 120 -15.27 -7.91 8.39
N PRO A 121 -15.92 -7.28 9.38
CA PRO A 121 -15.58 -7.46 10.78
C PRO A 121 -15.55 -8.92 11.26
N GLY A 122 -16.32 -9.81 10.61
CA GLY A 122 -16.30 -11.25 10.89
C GLY A 122 -15.01 -11.96 10.46
N ASP A 123 -14.23 -11.35 9.59
CA ASP A 123 -12.94 -11.87 9.11
C ASP A 123 -11.76 -11.42 10.00
N TRP A 124 -12.02 -10.56 10.99
CA TRP A 124 -11.05 -10.02 11.93
C TRP A 124 -11.20 -10.66 13.32
N SER A 125 -10.10 -10.90 13.99
CA SER A 125 -10.07 -11.19 15.42
C SER A 125 -8.85 -10.56 16.08
N ALA A 126 -8.94 -10.15 17.36
CA ALA A 126 -7.83 -9.57 18.09
C ALA A 126 -6.62 -10.51 18.21
N GLY A 127 -6.83 -11.83 18.14
CA GLY A 127 -5.76 -12.83 18.10
C GLY A 127 -4.84 -12.74 16.89
N LEU A 128 -5.24 -12.06 15.81
CA LEU A 128 -4.36 -11.75 14.67
C LEU A 128 -3.19 -10.84 15.06
N LEU A 129 -3.32 -10.10 16.17
CA LEU A 129 -2.27 -9.23 16.71
C LEU A 129 -1.23 -9.97 17.56
N ASP A 130 -1.37 -11.28 17.77
CA ASP A 130 -0.42 -12.06 18.56
C ASP A 130 0.99 -12.04 17.92
N GLY A 131 1.95 -11.50 18.68
CA GLY A 131 3.33 -11.32 18.23
C GLY A 131 3.53 -10.22 17.18
N VAL A 132 2.50 -9.40 16.88
CA VAL A 132 2.56 -8.28 15.96
C VAL A 132 3.20 -7.08 16.67
N ALA A 133 4.24 -6.51 16.05
CA ALA A 133 4.89 -5.30 16.53
C ALA A 133 4.38 -4.04 15.82
N ARG A 134 3.78 -4.19 14.65
CA ARG A 134 3.14 -3.09 13.89
C ARG A 134 2.02 -3.62 13.02
N LEU A 135 0.91 -2.89 12.98
CA LEU A 135 -0.20 -3.09 12.07
C LEU A 135 -0.13 -2.04 10.95
N HIS A 136 -0.35 -2.45 9.71
CA HIS A 136 -0.54 -1.55 8.57
C HIS A 136 -1.91 -1.79 7.93
N LEU A 137 -2.63 -0.70 7.65
CA LEU A 137 -3.93 -0.74 6.98
C LEU A 137 -3.82 -0.03 5.63
N SER A 138 -4.11 -0.76 4.54
CA SER A 138 -4.28 -0.16 3.22
C SER A 138 -5.52 0.73 3.19
N GLY A 139 -5.42 1.91 2.60
CA GLY A 139 -6.51 2.88 2.47
C GLY A 139 -7.70 2.35 1.71
N TYR A 140 -7.50 1.39 0.82
CA TYR A 140 -8.62 0.75 0.12
C TYR A 140 -9.66 0.12 1.04
N LEU A 141 -9.28 -0.27 2.26
CA LEU A 141 -10.22 -0.76 3.28
C LEU A 141 -11.26 0.28 3.68
N PHE A 142 -10.96 1.57 3.56
CA PHE A 142 -11.84 2.63 4.07
C PHE A 142 -12.97 3.00 3.11
N PHE A 143 -12.92 2.56 1.85
CA PHE A 143 -13.86 3.00 0.82
C PHE A 143 -15.18 2.24 0.80
N ALA A 144 -15.23 0.98 1.27
CA ALA A 144 -16.48 0.25 1.41
C ALA A 144 -16.89 0.08 2.88
N ALA A 145 -18.20 -0.01 3.14
CA ALA A 145 -18.71 -0.12 4.51
C ALA A 145 -18.23 -1.38 5.24
N PRO A 146 -18.20 -2.60 4.64
CA PRO A 146 -17.72 -3.80 5.32
C PRO A 146 -16.24 -3.69 5.69
N SER A 147 -15.37 -3.37 4.73
CA SER A 147 -13.91 -3.29 4.94
C SER A 147 -13.52 -2.12 5.86
N ARG A 148 -14.23 -1.00 5.80
CA ARG A 148 -14.07 0.10 6.76
C ARG A 148 -14.44 -0.32 8.19
N GLY A 149 -15.46 -1.16 8.34
CA GLY A 149 -15.81 -1.77 9.63
C GLY A 149 -14.67 -2.59 10.20
N THR A 150 -14.03 -3.41 9.36
CA THR A 150 -12.83 -4.18 9.71
C THR A 150 -11.66 -3.29 10.09
N ALA A 151 -11.35 -2.25 9.29
CA ALA A 151 -10.27 -1.31 9.58
C ALA A 151 -10.45 -0.61 10.94
N ARG A 152 -11.69 -0.16 11.26
CA ARG A 152 -12.00 0.47 12.55
C ARG A 152 -11.86 -0.50 13.72
N LEU A 153 -12.28 -1.75 13.53
CA LEU A 153 -12.13 -2.80 14.54
C LEU A 153 -10.65 -3.11 14.80
N ALA A 154 -9.86 -3.24 13.72
CA ALA A 154 -8.43 -3.47 13.79
C ALA A 154 -7.68 -2.32 14.47
N LEU A 155 -8.02 -1.06 14.17
CA LEU A 155 -7.48 0.13 14.85
C LEU A 155 -7.77 0.11 16.36
N ARG A 156 -9.02 -0.19 16.75
CA ARG A 156 -9.42 -0.28 18.15
C ARG A 156 -8.62 -1.35 18.89
N ASP A 157 -8.62 -2.58 18.36
CA ASP A 157 -7.97 -3.72 19.00
C ASP A 157 -6.44 -3.54 19.06
N ALA A 158 -5.83 -2.96 18.01
CA ALA A 158 -4.41 -2.62 18.02
C ALA A 158 -4.07 -1.58 19.11
N ARG A 159 -4.91 -0.55 19.27
CA ARG A 159 -4.75 0.44 20.34
C ARG A 159 -4.85 -0.20 21.73
N GLU A 160 -5.82 -1.09 21.94
CA GLU A 160 -5.99 -1.83 23.20
C GLU A 160 -4.79 -2.74 23.49
N ALA A 161 -4.19 -3.34 22.45
CA ALA A 161 -3.00 -4.18 22.53
C ALA A 161 -1.68 -3.38 22.57
N GLY A 162 -1.70 -2.05 22.43
CA GLY A 162 -0.49 -1.21 22.35
C GLY A 162 0.32 -1.45 21.10
N VAL A 163 -0.30 -1.92 20.01
CA VAL A 163 0.33 -2.13 18.70
C VAL A 163 0.19 -0.86 17.86
N PRO A 164 1.30 -0.21 17.46
CA PRO A 164 1.24 0.99 16.64
C PRO A 164 0.68 0.68 15.23
N VAL A 165 -0.17 1.59 14.73
CA VAL A 165 -0.84 1.43 13.44
C VAL A 165 -0.36 2.47 12.44
N SER A 166 -0.12 2.04 11.21
CA SER A 166 0.12 2.92 10.06
C SER A 166 -1.00 2.78 9.03
N VAL A 167 -1.31 3.87 8.35
CA VAL A 167 -2.32 3.92 7.27
C VAL A 167 -1.72 4.60 6.05
N ASP A 168 -1.91 4.00 4.89
CA ASP A 168 -1.68 4.60 3.58
C ASP A 168 -3.04 4.96 2.98
N PRO A 169 -3.31 6.20 2.55
CA PRO A 169 -4.61 6.60 2.00
C PRO A 169 -4.98 5.95 0.65
N ALA A 170 -4.01 5.44 -0.07
CA ALA A 170 -4.08 4.63 -1.28
C ALA A 170 -4.54 5.34 -2.57
N SER A 171 -5.51 6.23 -2.57
CA SER A 171 -6.03 6.83 -3.81
C SER A 171 -6.74 8.17 -3.60
N ALA A 172 -6.22 9.22 -4.24
CA ALA A 172 -6.84 10.55 -4.21
C ALA A 172 -8.26 10.56 -4.84
N GLY A 173 -8.51 9.73 -5.87
CA GLY A 173 -9.83 9.59 -6.49
C GLY A 173 -10.87 9.04 -5.52
N PHE A 174 -10.56 7.94 -4.86
CA PHE A 174 -11.45 7.36 -3.85
C PHE A 174 -11.60 8.24 -2.61
N LEU A 175 -10.55 8.98 -2.22
CA LEU A 175 -10.64 9.98 -1.14
C LEU A 175 -11.63 11.09 -1.49
N ALA A 176 -11.64 11.57 -2.74
CA ALA A 176 -12.58 12.59 -3.19
C ALA A 176 -14.04 12.08 -3.13
N GLU A 177 -14.27 10.81 -3.45
CA GLU A 177 -15.60 10.19 -3.36
C GLU A 177 -16.06 9.96 -1.91
N LEU A 178 -15.16 9.47 -1.05
CA LEU A 178 -15.47 9.20 0.35
C LEU A 178 -15.64 10.51 1.17
N GLY A 179 -14.83 11.51 0.85
CA GLY A 179 -14.68 12.75 1.60
C GLY A 179 -13.59 12.68 2.66
N ALA A 180 -12.73 13.73 2.71
CA ALA A 180 -11.59 13.84 3.60
C ALA A 180 -11.95 13.61 5.08
N ASP A 181 -13.00 14.26 5.57
CA ASP A 181 -13.43 14.17 6.97
C ASP A 181 -13.79 12.72 7.37
N ARG A 182 -14.46 12.00 6.47
CA ARG A 182 -14.82 10.60 6.72
C ARG A 182 -13.61 9.68 6.77
N PHE A 183 -12.66 9.89 5.87
CA PHE A 183 -11.41 9.14 5.89
C PHE A 183 -10.61 9.43 7.15
N LEU A 184 -10.38 10.72 7.45
CA LEU A 184 -9.65 11.14 8.63
C LEU A 184 -10.29 10.63 9.93
N ALA A 185 -11.63 10.67 10.02
CA ALA A 185 -12.34 10.13 11.18
C ALA A 185 -12.22 8.59 11.28
N ALA A 186 -12.15 7.88 10.15
CA ALA A 186 -12.02 6.43 10.15
C ALA A 186 -10.57 5.96 10.42
N ALA A 187 -9.57 6.77 10.09
CA ALA A 187 -8.15 6.52 10.34
C ALA A 187 -7.67 7.06 11.71
N ASP A 188 -8.58 7.66 12.49
CA ASP A 188 -8.24 8.26 13.78
C ASP A 188 -7.62 7.25 14.75
N GLY A 189 -6.53 7.67 15.42
CA GLY A 189 -5.75 6.79 16.30
C GLY A 189 -4.61 6.03 15.61
N ALA A 190 -4.42 6.18 14.30
CA ALA A 190 -3.20 5.71 13.64
C ALA A 190 -1.99 6.55 14.09
N GLU A 191 -0.84 5.89 14.31
CA GLU A 191 0.43 6.54 14.65
C GLU A 191 1.06 7.21 13.42
N VAL A 192 0.97 6.55 12.26
CA VAL A 192 1.63 6.98 11.03
C VAL A 192 0.62 7.09 9.90
N LEU A 193 0.63 8.22 9.18
CA LEU A 193 -0.07 8.40 7.92
C LEU A 193 0.96 8.56 6.79
N LEU A 194 0.76 7.82 5.68
CA LEU A 194 1.71 7.71 4.56
C LEU A 194 1.08 8.15 3.22
N PRO A 195 0.62 9.39 3.07
CA PRO A 195 0.01 9.87 1.83
C PRO A 195 1.08 10.22 0.77
N ASN A 196 0.67 10.19 -0.51
CA ASN A 196 1.37 10.95 -1.53
C ASN A 196 0.91 12.43 -1.55
N ALA A 197 1.54 13.27 -2.40
CA ALA A 197 1.21 14.70 -2.46
C ALA A 197 -0.25 14.96 -2.86
N ASP A 198 -0.81 14.20 -3.80
CA ASP A 198 -2.20 14.35 -4.26
C ASP A 198 -3.20 13.93 -3.20
N GLU A 199 -2.90 12.87 -2.46
CA GLU A 199 -3.70 12.41 -1.33
C GLU A 199 -3.63 13.41 -0.17
N ALA A 200 -2.44 13.92 0.15
CA ALA A 200 -2.26 14.95 1.18
C ALA A 200 -3.05 16.21 0.84
N ARG A 201 -3.04 16.64 -0.44
CA ARG A 201 -3.87 17.73 -0.95
C ARG A 201 -5.36 17.41 -0.80
N SER A 202 -5.78 16.21 -1.17
CA SER A 202 -7.19 15.80 -1.06
C SER A 202 -7.69 15.78 0.38
N LEU A 203 -6.81 15.45 1.33
CA LEU A 203 -7.15 15.39 2.75
C LEU A 203 -7.16 16.77 3.46
N THR A 204 -6.42 17.76 2.94
CA THR A 204 -6.24 19.06 3.62
C THR A 204 -6.73 20.25 2.82
N GLY A 205 -6.85 20.12 1.50
CA GLY A 205 -7.11 21.24 0.59
C GLY A 205 -5.90 22.13 0.32
N HIS A 206 -4.70 21.79 0.84
CA HIS A 206 -3.48 22.55 0.57
C HIS A 206 -2.75 22.02 -0.66
N ASP A 207 -2.41 22.92 -1.59
CA ASP A 207 -1.63 22.59 -2.79
C ASP A 207 -0.15 22.35 -2.47
N GLU A 208 0.39 23.04 -1.45
CA GLU A 208 1.78 22.88 -1.03
C GLU A 208 1.93 21.66 -0.12
N PRO A 209 2.71 20.64 -0.52
CA PRO A 209 2.87 19.40 0.25
C PRO A 209 3.40 19.63 1.68
N GLU A 210 4.24 20.66 1.89
CA GLU A 210 4.77 21.02 3.20
C GLU A 210 3.67 21.48 4.17
N ARG A 211 2.71 22.27 3.67
CA ARG A 211 1.57 22.73 4.46
C ARG A 211 0.63 21.55 4.76
N ALA A 212 0.37 20.74 3.75
CA ALA A 212 -0.46 19.54 3.94
C ALA A 212 0.16 18.59 4.97
N ALA A 213 1.46 18.31 4.87
CA ALA A 213 2.19 17.48 5.82
C ALA A 213 2.14 18.05 7.24
N ALA A 214 2.39 19.35 7.40
CA ALA A 214 2.35 20.04 8.69
C ALA A 214 0.94 19.98 9.31
N GLU A 215 -0.12 20.21 8.51
CA GLU A 215 -1.49 20.15 9.01
C GLU A 215 -1.86 18.74 9.46
N LEU A 216 -1.63 17.71 8.63
CA LEU A 216 -1.90 16.33 8.97
C LEU A 216 -1.14 15.89 10.22
N SER A 217 0.09 16.37 10.43
CA SER A 217 0.92 16.01 11.58
C SER A 217 0.47 16.66 12.92
N ARG A 218 -0.57 17.50 12.91
CA ARG A 218 -1.28 17.91 14.13
C ARG A 218 -2.26 16.86 14.62
N ARG A 219 -2.68 15.98 13.72
CA ARG A 219 -3.65 14.92 14.01
C ARG A 219 -2.99 13.55 14.17
N PHE A 220 -2.01 13.26 13.32
CA PHE A 220 -1.26 11.99 13.33
C PHE A 220 0.14 12.25 13.90
N PRO A 221 0.62 11.45 14.86
CA PRO A 221 1.95 11.62 15.46
C PRO A 221 3.08 11.72 14.45
N LEU A 222 2.99 10.97 13.35
CA LEU A 222 3.95 10.98 12.26
C LEU A 222 3.23 10.98 10.91
N VAL A 223 3.62 11.89 10.02
CA VAL A 223 3.14 11.95 8.63
C VAL A 223 4.35 11.90 7.71
N VAL A 224 4.29 11.05 6.70
CA VAL A 224 5.34 10.99 5.67
C VAL A 224 4.68 11.14 4.31
N VAL A 225 4.88 12.29 3.67
CA VAL A 225 4.30 12.60 2.35
C VAL A 225 5.30 12.24 1.27
N THR A 226 4.95 11.31 0.38
CA THR A 226 5.79 10.97 -0.78
C THR A 226 5.59 11.97 -1.91
N LEU A 227 6.70 12.37 -2.56
CA LEU A 227 6.76 13.39 -3.62
C LEU A 227 7.27 12.82 -4.95
N GLY A 228 7.11 11.51 -5.18
CA GLY A 228 7.65 10.81 -6.33
C GLY A 228 9.18 10.96 -6.41
N GLN A 229 9.68 11.37 -7.57
CA GLN A 229 11.12 11.55 -7.77
C GLN A 229 11.75 12.66 -6.90
N ALA A 230 10.96 13.54 -6.30
CA ALA A 230 11.46 14.56 -5.36
C ALA A 230 11.70 14.00 -3.94
N GLY A 231 11.32 12.74 -3.69
CA GLY A 231 11.57 12.06 -2.42
C GLY A 231 10.38 12.09 -1.47
N ALA A 232 10.60 12.47 -0.22
CA ALA A 232 9.56 12.49 0.80
C ALA A 232 9.76 13.61 1.83
N LEU A 233 8.65 14.03 2.45
CA LEU A 233 8.63 14.92 3.62
C LEU A 233 8.26 14.11 4.86
N VAL A 234 8.96 14.34 5.96
CA VAL A 234 8.60 13.82 7.27
C VAL A 234 8.08 14.97 8.11
N ALA A 235 6.91 14.83 8.72
CA ALA A 235 6.29 15.86 9.54
C ALA A 235 5.78 15.30 10.87
N GLU A 236 6.02 16.05 11.94
CA GLU A 236 5.61 15.74 13.30
C GLU A 236 5.19 17.03 14.01
N ASN A 237 4.19 16.97 14.87
CA ASN A 237 3.75 18.08 15.71
C ASN A 237 3.47 19.41 14.96
N GLY A 238 2.87 19.33 13.78
CA GLY A 238 2.50 20.49 12.98
C GLY A 238 3.66 21.11 12.19
N SER A 239 4.78 20.40 12.03
CA SER A 239 5.98 20.91 11.33
C SER A 239 6.64 19.84 10.49
N VAL A 240 7.21 20.22 9.34
CA VAL A 240 8.11 19.35 8.57
C VAL A 240 9.45 19.28 9.30
N THR A 241 9.84 18.07 9.70
CA THR A 241 11.07 17.82 10.48
C THR A 241 12.22 17.32 9.61
N ALA A 242 11.92 16.72 8.44
CA ALA A 242 12.94 16.29 7.48
C ALA A 242 12.40 16.30 6.04
N ARG A 243 13.31 16.50 5.09
CA ARG A 243 13.13 16.26 3.66
C ARG A 243 14.16 15.24 3.21
N VAL A 244 13.69 14.18 2.57
CA VAL A 244 14.51 13.07 2.08
C VAL A 244 14.44 13.08 0.56
N THR A 245 15.60 13.03 -0.11
CA THR A 245 15.67 12.97 -1.58
C THR A 245 15.60 11.54 -2.06
N ALA A 246 14.91 11.29 -3.19
CA ALA A 246 14.92 9.99 -3.82
C ALA A 246 16.13 9.80 -4.73
N PRO A 247 16.65 8.56 -4.90
CA PRO A 247 17.64 8.26 -5.93
C PRO A 247 17.07 8.55 -7.33
N THR A 248 17.90 9.11 -8.21
CA THR A 248 17.54 9.32 -9.62
C THR A 248 17.70 8.02 -10.39
N VAL A 249 16.61 7.55 -11.00
CA VAL A 249 16.59 6.34 -11.83
C VAL A 249 15.79 6.56 -13.11
N GLY A 250 16.01 5.72 -14.13
CA GLY A 250 15.17 5.72 -15.34
C GLY A 250 13.90 4.89 -15.10
N PRO A 251 12.71 5.49 -15.02
CA PRO A 251 11.49 4.73 -14.73
C PRO A 251 11.05 3.88 -15.93
N VAL A 252 10.64 2.65 -15.66
CA VAL A 252 10.00 1.71 -16.60
C VAL A 252 8.50 1.64 -16.33
N ASP A 253 8.14 1.56 -15.05
CA ASP A 253 6.77 1.41 -14.56
C ASP A 253 6.63 2.01 -13.17
N SER A 254 5.75 2.99 -12.96
CA SER A 254 5.54 3.62 -11.64
C SER A 254 4.56 2.87 -10.75
N THR A 255 4.02 1.74 -11.21
CA THR A 255 3.08 0.92 -10.43
C THR A 255 3.75 0.38 -9.17
N GLY A 256 3.09 0.56 -8.03
CA GLY A 256 3.58 0.03 -6.75
C GLY A 256 4.75 0.78 -6.12
N ALA A 257 5.19 1.92 -6.68
CA ALA A 257 6.27 2.71 -6.08
C ALA A 257 5.93 3.20 -4.66
N GLY A 258 4.68 3.61 -4.43
CA GLY A 258 4.16 3.96 -3.10
C GLY A 258 4.13 2.76 -2.17
N ASP A 259 3.69 1.60 -2.66
CA ASP A 259 3.66 0.36 -1.89
C ASP A 259 5.08 -0.07 -1.48
N ALA A 260 6.06 0.08 -2.40
CA ALA A 260 7.46 -0.20 -2.14
C ALA A 260 8.03 0.75 -1.07
N PHE A 261 7.72 2.05 -1.19
CA PHE A 261 8.06 3.02 -0.16
C PHE A 261 7.49 2.61 1.19
N THR A 262 6.20 2.35 1.25
CA THR A 262 5.48 1.97 2.48
C THR A 262 6.07 0.70 3.09
N GLY A 263 6.28 -0.36 2.32
CA GLY A 263 6.85 -1.62 2.80
C GLY A 263 8.25 -1.45 3.41
N ALA A 264 9.16 -0.77 2.70
CA ALA A 264 10.52 -0.54 3.15
C ALA A 264 10.59 0.43 4.35
N PHE A 265 9.76 1.48 4.35
CA PHE A 265 9.60 2.38 5.49
C PHE A 265 9.21 1.61 6.75
N LEU A 266 8.19 0.76 6.67
CA LEU A 266 7.70 -0.02 7.81
C LEU A 266 8.74 -1.03 8.30
N ALA A 267 9.45 -1.71 7.40
CA ALA A 267 10.54 -2.61 7.76
C ALA A 267 11.67 -1.88 8.50
N ALA A 268 12.09 -0.71 8.02
CA ALA A 268 13.10 0.11 8.67
C ALA A 268 12.64 0.61 10.06
N ARG A 269 11.35 1.02 10.20
CA ARG A 269 10.77 1.40 11.49
C ARG A 269 10.76 0.24 12.49
N LEU A 270 10.42 -0.97 12.05
CA LEU A 270 10.49 -2.17 12.87
C LEU A 270 11.91 -2.53 13.31
N ALA A 271 12.90 -2.24 12.46
CA ALA A 271 14.33 -2.38 12.79
C ALA A 271 14.85 -1.25 13.70
N GLY A 272 14.01 -0.28 14.09
CA GLY A 272 14.35 0.81 15.02
C GLY A 272 14.96 2.06 14.36
N ALA A 273 14.85 2.19 13.03
CA ALA A 273 15.26 3.42 12.34
C ALA A 273 14.40 4.62 12.77
N ASP A 274 14.99 5.80 12.85
CA ASP A 274 14.24 7.05 12.99
C ASP A 274 13.39 7.35 11.74
N PRO A 275 12.39 8.26 11.83
CA PRO A 275 11.49 8.52 10.70
C PRO A 275 12.20 8.94 9.41
N ALA A 276 13.25 9.74 9.48
CA ALA A 276 13.98 10.22 8.30
C ALA A 276 14.77 9.08 7.62
N LYS A 277 15.45 8.23 8.40
CA LYS A 277 16.14 7.03 7.86
C LYS A 277 15.16 6.01 7.29
N ALA A 278 13.99 5.85 7.91
CA ALA A 278 12.97 4.98 7.37
C ALA A 278 12.40 5.52 6.04
N ALA A 279 12.18 6.84 5.95
CA ALA A 279 11.76 7.49 4.70
C ALA A 279 12.82 7.35 3.59
N ASP A 280 14.13 7.41 3.94
CA ASP A 280 15.21 7.17 2.99
C ASP A 280 15.22 5.72 2.47
N ALA A 281 14.99 4.73 3.35
CA ALA A 281 14.80 3.35 2.92
C ALA A 281 13.59 3.20 1.98
N GLY A 282 12.47 3.88 2.29
CA GLY A 282 11.29 3.94 1.43
C GLY A 282 11.59 4.55 0.07
N CYS A 283 12.29 5.69 0.01
CA CYS A 283 12.69 6.34 -1.24
C CYS A 283 13.55 5.42 -2.13
N ARG A 284 14.49 4.68 -1.54
CA ARG A 284 15.31 3.70 -2.29
C ARG A 284 14.46 2.56 -2.84
N ALA A 285 13.55 2.01 -2.05
CA ALA A 285 12.67 0.93 -2.52
C ALA A 285 11.71 1.42 -3.61
N GLY A 286 11.13 2.61 -3.48
CA GLY A 286 10.31 3.23 -4.51
C GLY A 286 11.09 3.46 -5.81
N ALA A 287 12.35 3.91 -5.72
CA ALA A 287 13.24 4.06 -6.87
C ALA A 287 13.58 2.71 -7.52
N GLU A 288 13.79 1.64 -6.74
CA GLU A 288 13.95 0.28 -7.27
C GLU A 288 12.67 -0.20 -7.97
N ALA A 289 11.51 -0.01 -7.36
CA ALA A 289 10.23 -0.46 -7.89
C ALA A 289 9.95 0.10 -9.28
N VAL A 290 10.23 1.37 -9.53
CA VAL A 290 9.95 1.97 -10.84
C VAL A 290 10.84 1.44 -11.98
N THR A 291 11.88 0.66 -11.70
CA THR A 291 12.77 0.06 -12.72
C THR A 291 12.25 -1.28 -13.26
N VAL A 292 11.19 -1.83 -12.70
CA VAL A 292 10.59 -3.11 -13.09
C VAL A 292 9.10 -2.94 -13.41
N VAL A 293 8.51 -3.93 -14.10
CA VAL A 293 7.07 -3.92 -14.41
C VAL A 293 6.28 -4.58 -13.30
N GLY A 294 5.22 -3.92 -12.83
CA GLY A 294 4.33 -4.40 -11.79
C GLY A 294 4.68 -3.91 -10.38
N GLY A 295 3.75 -4.07 -9.43
CA GLY A 295 3.87 -3.50 -8.07
C GLY A 295 4.71 -4.34 -7.10
N ARG A 296 5.01 -5.60 -7.42
CA ARG A 296 5.78 -6.50 -6.54
C ARG A 296 7.28 -6.38 -6.73
N PRO A 297 8.09 -6.66 -5.68
CA PRO A 297 9.53 -6.67 -5.83
C PRO A 297 9.98 -7.73 -6.83
N PRO A 298 11.09 -7.49 -7.58
CA PRO A 298 11.66 -8.48 -8.48
C PRO A 298 12.09 -9.73 -7.73
N THR A 299 11.97 -10.89 -8.38
CA THR A 299 12.45 -12.17 -7.86
C THR A 299 13.98 -12.21 -7.91
N GLY A 300 14.64 -12.40 -6.78
CA GLY A 300 16.09 -12.44 -6.64
C GLY A 300 16.58 -11.63 -5.43
N PRO A 301 17.86 -11.79 -5.04
CA PRO A 301 18.42 -11.01 -3.96
C PRO A 301 18.35 -9.52 -4.27
N PRO A 302 18.27 -8.65 -3.24
CA PRO A 302 18.41 -7.20 -3.45
C PRO A 302 19.67 -6.94 -4.25
N GLY A 303 19.59 -6.12 -5.29
CA GLY A 303 20.69 -5.82 -6.18
C GLY A 303 21.92 -5.36 -5.41
N GLY A 304 23.08 -5.94 -5.77
CA GLY A 304 24.37 -5.55 -5.23
C GLY A 304 24.81 -4.19 -5.78
#